data_8de2ac03c0f0909ced5aa7ede6fe00d2
#
_entry.id   8de2ac03c0f0909ced5aa7ede6fe00d2
#
_cell.length_a   1.000
_cell.length_b   1.000
_cell.length_c   1.000
_cell.angle_alpha   90.00
_cell.angle_beta   90.00
_cell.angle_gamma   90.00
#
_symmetry.space_group_name_H-M   'P 1'
#
loop_
_entity.id
_entity.type
_entity.pdbx_description
1 polymer ?
#
loop_
_entity_poly.entity_id
_entity_poly.type
_entity_poly.pdbx_seq_one_letter_code
_entity_poly.pdbx_strand_id
1 'polypeptide(L)'
;EPGRNTGGEDIVWIDYDAAVSMHRVRATQKSERRLQRLASPTVADNRISYGCINVPAAFYDAYIKPVLGSRRGVVYVLPETMAAHKRFEFLSRPEASGAALKSAG
;
A
#
# COMPACT_ATOMS: atom_id res chain seq x y z
N GLU A 1 -10.89 -4.52 -1.09
CA GLU A 1 -12.21 -4.23 -0.57
C GLU A 1 -12.14 -3.37 0.68
N PRO A 2 -12.90 -2.29 0.77
CA PRO A 2 -12.89 -1.46 1.97
C PRO A 2 -13.41 -2.22 3.19
N GLY A 3 -12.87 -1.90 4.36
CA GLY A 3 -13.26 -2.54 5.61
C GLY A 3 -12.74 -1.78 6.81
N ARG A 4 -12.78 -2.44 7.96
CA ARG A 4 -12.24 -1.90 9.20
C ARG A 4 -11.46 -2.97 9.95
N ASN A 5 -10.43 -2.56 10.65
CA ASN A 5 -9.71 -3.47 11.54
C ASN A 5 -10.42 -3.62 12.89
N THR A 6 -9.87 -4.42 13.77
CA THR A 6 -10.43 -4.66 15.11
C THR A 6 -10.47 -3.40 15.98
N GLY A 7 -9.60 -2.43 15.70
CA GLY A 7 -9.59 -1.13 16.37
C GLY A 7 -10.54 -0.10 15.79
N GLY A 8 -11.28 -0.46 14.74
CA GLY A 8 -12.24 0.44 14.08
C GLY A 8 -11.66 1.39 13.05
N GLU A 9 -10.35 1.32 12.76
CA GLU A 9 -9.73 2.12 11.71
C GLU A 9 -10.10 1.58 10.33
N ASP A 10 -10.39 2.48 9.40
CA ASP A 10 -10.65 2.12 8.00
C ASP A 10 -9.38 1.58 7.33
N ILE A 11 -9.53 0.47 6.65
CA ILE A 11 -8.45 -0.22 5.94
C ILE A 11 -8.97 -0.73 4.60
N VAL A 12 -8.06 -1.18 3.75
CA VAL A 12 -8.42 -1.87 2.50
C VAL A 12 -7.92 -3.31 2.58
N TRP A 13 -8.84 -4.26 2.59
CA TRP A 13 -8.50 -5.68 2.53
C TRP A 13 -7.96 -6.04 1.16
N ILE A 14 -6.77 -6.64 1.14
CA ILE A 14 -6.12 -7.19 -0.05
C ILE A 14 -6.42 -8.69 -0.13
N ASP A 15 -6.22 -9.39 0.96
CA ASP A 15 -6.55 -10.82 1.11
C ASP A 15 -7.09 -11.03 2.52
N TYR A 16 -8.40 -11.19 2.61
CA TYR A 16 -9.07 -11.33 3.90
C TYR A 16 -8.66 -12.62 4.62
N ASP A 17 -8.56 -13.73 3.88
CA ASP A 17 -8.24 -15.02 4.48
C ASP A 17 -6.81 -15.07 5.01
N ALA A 18 -5.89 -14.42 4.32
CA ALA A 18 -4.50 -14.29 4.76
C ALA A 18 -4.28 -13.13 5.74
N ALA A 19 -5.32 -12.37 6.06
CA ALA A 19 -5.26 -11.18 6.91
C ALA A 19 -4.29 -10.12 6.39
N VAL A 20 -4.20 -9.94 5.08
CA VAL A 20 -3.37 -8.92 4.43
C VAL A 20 -4.22 -7.72 4.09
N SER A 21 -3.84 -6.55 4.60
CA SER A 21 -4.54 -5.30 4.33
C SER A 21 -3.57 -4.17 3.99
N MET A 22 -4.10 -3.13 3.38
CA MET A 22 -3.42 -1.85 3.20
C MET A 22 -3.95 -0.88 4.25
N HIS A 23 -3.07 -0.25 4.98
CA HIS A 23 -3.45 0.67 6.05
C HIS A 23 -2.39 1.76 6.25
N ARG A 24 -2.76 2.77 7.00
CA ARG A 24 -1.82 3.81 7.42
C ARG A 24 -0.72 3.20 8.28
N VAL A 25 0.51 3.68 8.12
CA VAL A 25 1.61 3.25 8.98
C VAL A 25 1.30 3.58 10.43
N ARG A 26 1.60 2.65 11.33
CA ARG A 26 1.41 2.80 12.78
C ARG A 26 2.77 2.94 13.44
N ALA A 27 3.04 4.10 14.01
CA ALA A 27 4.30 4.40 14.68
C ALA A 27 4.16 4.20 16.19
N THR A 28 3.76 2.99 16.61
CA THR A 28 3.48 2.67 18.01
C THR A 28 4.73 2.43 18.84
N GLN A 29 5.85 2.07 18.20
CA GLN A 29 7.14 1.84 18.88
C GLN A 29 8.23 2.68 18.23
N LYS A 30 8.82 3.58 19.01
CA LYS A 30 9.88 4.48 18.51
C LYS A 30 11.12 3.72 18.04
N SER A 31 11.45 2.59 18.68
CA SER A 31 12.61 1.76 18.31
C SER A 31 12.52 1.21 16.89
N GLU A 32 11.32 1.04 16.35
CA GLU A 32 11.14 0.54 14.99
C GLU A 32 11.39 1.60 13.93
N ARG A 33 11.34 2.88 14.28
CA ARG A 33 11.58 4.01 13.37
C ARG A 33 10.75 3.94 12.08
N ARG A 34 9.50 3.54 12.20
CA ARG A 34 8.65 3.25 11.03
C ARG A 34 8.45 4.43 10.09
N LEU A 35 8.24 5.64 10.63
CA LEU A 35 8.04 6.83 9.81
C LEU A 35 9.31 7.19 9.03
N GLN A 36 10.47 7.15 9.70
CA GLN A 36 11.76 7.43 9.05
C GLN A 36 12.10 6.36 8.02
N ARG A 37 11.87 5.09 8.35
CA ARG A 37 12.14 3.98 7.45
C ARG A 37 11.26 4.04 6.20
N LEU A 38 9.97 4.35 6.37
CA LEU A 38 9.06 4.46 5.23
C LEU A 38 9.42 5.62 4.30
N ALA A 39 9.96 6.70 4.85
CA ALA A 39 10.41 7.87 4.09
C ALA A 39 11.80 7.68 3.45
N SER A 40 12.53 6.64 3.80
CA SER A 40 13.85 6.36 3.26
C SER A 40 13.80 6.01 1.78
N PRO A 41 14.82 6.40 0.98
CA PRO A 41 14.89 6.01 -0.43
C PRO A 41 15.28 4.55 -0.65
N THR A 42 15.70 3.81 0.39
CA THR A 42 16.14 2.42 0.24
C THR A 42 14.99 1.45 0.46
N VAL A 43 14.93 0.42 -0.38
CA VAL A 43 13.91 -0.64 -0.29
C VAL A 43 14.02 -1.39 1.04
N ALA A 44 15.23 -1.68 1.49
CA ALA A 44 15.46 -2.39 2.74
C ALA A 44 14.84 -1.67 3.94
N ASP A 45 14.97 -0.33 4.01
CA ASP A 45 14.37 0.47 5.06
C ASP A 45 12.83 0.49 4.97
N ASN A 46 12.30 0.45 3.75
CA ASN A 46 10.86 0.51 3.53
C ASN A 46 10.13 -0.79 3.94
N ARG A 47 10.82 -1.87 4.16
CA ARG A 47 10.24 -3.15 4.60
C ARG A 47 9.94 -3.12 6.09
N ILE A 48 8.80 -2.57 6.45
CA ILE A 48 8.41 -2.36 7.86
C ILE A 48 7.28 -3.28 8.34
N SER A 49 6.83 -4.21 7.52
CA SER A 49 5.74 -5.12 7.88
C SER A 49 6.09 -6.58 7.57
N TYR A 50 5.26 -7.49 8.10
CA TYR A 50 5.37 -8.93 7.83
C TYR A 50 4.41 -9.39 6.72
N GLY A 51 3.80 -8.48 5.99
CA GLY A 51 2.91 -8.81 4.89
C GLY A 51 1.92 -7.71 4.51
N CYS A 52 1.40 -6.97 5.48
CA CYS A 52 0.49 -5.85 5.19
C CYS A 52 1.21 -4.71 4.47
N ILE A 53 0.46 -3.98 3.65
CA ILE A 53 0.96 -2.81 2.92
C ILE A 53 0.79 -1.58 3.82
N ASN A 54 1.91 -1.01 4.23
CA ASN A 54 1.94 0.21 5.03
C ASN A 54 2.21 1.41 4.14
N VAL A 55 1.39 2.44 4.28
CA VAL A 55 1.56 3.70 3.55
C VAL A 55 1.54 4.87 4.52
N PRO A 56 2.17 6.01 4.16
CA PRO A 56 2.03 7.22 4.98
C PRO A 56 0.56 7.62 5.14
N ALA A 57 0.20 8.11 6.32
CA ALA A 57 -1.19 8.48 6.60
C ALA A 57 -1.74 9.50 5.59
N ALA A 58 -0.95 10.51 5.25
CA ALA A 58 -1.34 11.52 4.27
C ALA A 58 -1.59 10.92 2.88
N PHE A 59 -0.78 9.95 2.49
CA PHE A 59 -0.96 9.24 1.22
C PHE A 59 -2.24 8.42 1.23
N TYR A 60 -2.51 7.71 2.30
CA TYR A 60 -3.75 6.96 2.44
C TYR A 60 -4.97 7.86 2.29
N ASP A 61 -4.98 8.96 3.01
CA ASP A 61 -6.11 9.88 3.01
C ASP A 61 -6.32 10.57 1.65
N ALA A 62 -5.23 10.93 0.97
CA ALA A 62 -5.30 11.65 -0.31
C ALA A 62 -5.57 10.74 -1.51
N TYR A 63 -5.06 9.51 -1.52
CA TYR A 63 -5.08 8.67 -2.72
C TYR A 63 -5.78 7.32 -2.53
N ILE A 64 -5.65 6.68 -1.38
CA ILE A 64 -6.25 5.36 -1.16
C ILE A 64 -7.74 5.48 -0.82
N LYS A 65 -8.05 6.29 0.16
CA LYS A 65 -9.42 6.47 0.65
C LYS A 65 -10.40 6.93 -0.43
N PRO A 66 -10.09 7.93 -1.27
CA PRO A 66 -11.02 8.36 -2.32
C PRO A 66 -11.31 7.29 -3.36
N VAL A 67 -10.34 6.42 -3.65
CA VAL A 67 -10.45 5.40 -4.71
C VAL A 67 -10.97 4.08 -4.16
N LEU A 68 -10.41 3.59 -3.07
CA LEU A 68 -10.66 2.25 -2.53
C LEU A 68 -11.42 2.25 -1.20
N GLY A 69 -11.70 3.40 -0.63
CA GLY A 69 -12.33 3.53 0.69
C GLY A 69 -13.83 3.27 0.71
N SER A 70 -14.50 3.27 -0.44
CA SER A 70 -15.95 3.10 -0.53
C SER A 70 -16.38 2.11 -1.62
N ARG A 71 -15.43 1.55 -2.38
CA ARG A 71 -15.71 0.59 -3.44
C ARG A 71 -14.53 -0.34 -3.65
N ARG A 72 -14.79 -1.45 -4.33
CA ARG A 72 -13.75 -2.40 -4.69
C ARG A 72 -12.85 -1.85 -5.78
N GLY A 73 -11.59 -2.27 -5.75
CA GLY A 73 -10.60 -1.97 -6.76
C GLY A 73 -9.57 -3.08 -6.82
N VAL A 74 -8.54 -2.87 -7.61
CA VAL A 74 -7.45 -3.83 -7.78
C VAL A 74 -6.14 -3.17 -7.38
N VAL A 75 -5.36 -3.89 -6.59
CA VAL A 75 -4.00 -3.49 -6.20
C VAL A 75 -3.02 -4.48 -6.80
N TYR A 76 -2.08 -3.99 -7.59
CA TYR A 76 -1.02 -4.82 -8.15
C TYR A 76 0.21 -4.72 -7.25
N VAL A 77 0.66 -5.88 -6.77
CA VAL A 77 1.91 -5.98 -6.00
C VAL A 77 2.97 -6.54 -6.93
N LEU A 78 3.99 -5.74 -7.21
CA LEU A 78 5.00 -6.05 -8.22
C LEU A 78 6.34 -6.38 -7.59
N PRO A 79 7.14 -7.26 -8.24
CA PRO A 79 8.50 -7.52 -7.81
C PRO A 79 9.35 -6.24 -7.83
N GLU A 80 10.19 -6.05 -6.83
CA GLU A 80 11.10 -4.90 -6.74
C GLU A 80 12.11 -4.86 -7.90
N THR A 81 12.40 -6.01 -8.47
CA THR A 81 13.40 -6.17 -9.53
C THR A 81 12.87 -5.84 -10.93
N MET A 82 11.59 -5.52 -11.06
CA MET A 82 10.96 -5.29 -12.35
C MET A 82 10.11 -4.02 -12.31
N ALA A 83 10.34 -3.11 -13.25
CA ALA A 83 9.53 -1.91 -13.39
C ALA A 83 8.10 -2.28 -13.84
N ALA A 84 7.12 -1.52 -13.36
CA ALA A 84 5.70 -1.77 -13.65
C ALA A 84 5.40 -1.83 -15.14
N HIS A 85 5.94 -0.92 -15.94
CA HIS A 85 5.71 -0.87 -17.38
C HIS A 85 6.26 -2.08 -18.13
N LYS A 86 7.26 -2.79 -17.58
CA LYS A 86 7.79 -4.03 -18.17
C LYS A 86 6.91 -5.23 -17.87
N ARG A 87 6.24 -5.22 -16.73
CA ARG A 87 5.34 -6.29 -16.33
C ARG A 87 3.95 -6.14 -16.96
N PHE A 88 3.50 -4.91 -17.09
CA PHE A 88 2.18 -4.56 -17.61
C PHE A 88 2.32 -3.47 -18.66
N GLU A 89 2.45 -3.83 -19.92
CA GLU A 89 2.62 -2.87 -21.02
C GLU A 89 1.49 -1.85 -21.09
N PHE A 90 0.27 -2.24 -20.76
CA PHE A 90 -0.88 -1.34 -20.77
C PHE A 90 -0.73 -0.16 -19.80
N LEU A 91 0.12 -0.25 -18.77
CA LEU A 91 0.36 0.83 -17.81
C LEU A 91 1.14 2.01 -18.44
N SER A 92 1.79 1.79 -19.58
CA SER A 92 2.49 2.86 -20.30
C SER A 92 1.57 3.67 -21.21
N ARG A 93 0.32 3.27 -21.37
CA ARG A 93 -0.67 3.96 -22.19
C ARG A 93 -1.34 5.09 -21.42
N PRO A 94 -1.61 6.26 -22.04
CA PRO A 94 -2.23 7.39 -21.34
C PRO A 94 -3.57 7.07 -20.69
N GLU A 95 -4.35 6.15 -21.25
CA GLU A 95 -5.66 5.73 -20.74
C GLU A 95 -5.59 4.75 -19.58
N ALA A 96 -4.43 4.19 -19.28
CA ALA A 96 -4.25 3.25 -18.18
C ALA A 96 -3.89 3.97 -16.89
N SER A 97 -4.86 4.68 -16.30
CA SER A 97 -4.61 5.50 -15.12
C SER A 97 -4.99 4.81 -13.82
N GLY A 98 -4.17 4.99 -12.79
CA GLY A 98 -4.55 4.76 -11.40
C GLY A 98 -4.84 3.33 -10.97
N ALA A 99 -4.61 2.33 -11.80
CA ALA A 99 -4.95 0.94 -11.49
C ALA A 99 -3.83 0.19 -10.75
N ALA A 100 -2.64 0.75 -10.67
CA ALA A 100 -1.49 0.09 -10.08
C ALA A 100 -0.82 0.95 -9.01
N LEU A 101 -0.42 0.30 -7.92
CA LEU A 101 0.39 0.91 -6.87
C LEU A 101 1.64 0.07 -6.71
N LYS A 102 2.79 0.73 -6.55
CA LYS A 102 4.01 0.01 -6.19
C LYS A 102 3.91 -0.47 -4.76
N SER A 103 4.46 -1.66 -4.48
CA SER A 103 4.59 -2.13 -3.12
C SER A 103 5.41 -1.13 -2.31
N ALA A 104 4.87 -0.69 -1.19
CA ALA A 104 5.52 0.30 -0.31
C ALA A 104 6.29 -0.36 0.83
N GLY A 105 6.32 -1.67 0.84
CA GLY A 105 6.85 -2.25 2.03
C GLY A 105 7.69 -3.46 1.93
#